data_5cdd9dacc1580ce5d37647b19276381e
#
_entry.id   5cdd9dacc1580ce5d37647b19276381e
#
_cell.length_a   1.000
_cell.length_b   1.000
_cell.length_c   1.000
_cell.angle_alpha   90.00
_cell.angle_beta   90.00
_cell.angle_gamma   90.00
#
_symmetry.space_group_name_H-M   'P 1'
#
loop_
_entity.id
_entity.type
_entity.pdbx_description
1 polymer ?
#
loop_
_entity_poly.entity_id
_entity_poly.type
_entity_poly.pdbx_seq_one_letter_code
_entity_poly.pdbx_strand_id
1 'polypeptide(L)'
;NLDMMYVDTLNPDEVVGNAINSMLQGLDPYTVYYPEDKQKDLKMMLTGKYAGIGALIRYNYKLGRVCIDEPYENMPAAEVGLRKGDIILSIDGEDMTKKNNDYVSEHLRGESGTTFELKILRPSTKKNMKFKVTRRIIQLPSIPYYGIQANGFGYLNLYSFTEGCGKEVRNAIIEMKKNGMKGLVLDLRGNGGGSEMEAVNVVNCFVPKGQLVVSNRGKVKRMNHDYKTTVEPVDTVMPVVVLVNGSSASASEITSGALQDLDRAVVMGTKTYGKGLVQTMVDLPYNAQMKLTTNKYYIPSGRCIQKVTYRHGNGGSAEAVADSVVEGFHTANGRPVKGGGGIEPEVVVKPDSLPNITYYLAAMRDSD
;
A
#
# COMPACT_ATOMS: atom_id res chain seq x y z
N ASN A 1 -8.83 39.08 -5.61
CA ASN A 1 -9.24 39.58 -6.93
C ASN A 1 -9.80 38.49 -7.84
N LEU A 2 -9.25 37.26 -7.83
CA LEU A 2 -9.73 36.15 -8.69
C LEU A 2 -11.19 35.82 -8.39
N ASP A 3 -11.55 35.58 -7.13
CA ASP A 3 -12.89 35.26 -6.66
C ASP A 3 -13.90 36.39 -6.93
N MET A 4 -13.46 37.65 -6.90
CA MET A 4 -14.30 38.83 -7.18
C MET A 4 -14.57 39.09 -8.66
N MET A 5 -13.68 38.62 -9.56
CA MET A 5 -13.69 38.99 -10.97
C MET A 5 -13.99 37.83 -11.92
N TYR A 6 -13.92 36.59 -11.41
CA TYR A 6 -14.23 35.42 -12.23
C TYR A 6 -15.73 35.32 -12.51
N VAL A 7 -16.09 34.81 -13.67
CA VAL A 7 -17.48 34.79 -14.17
C VAL A 7 -18.41 33.92 -13.31
N ASP A 8 -17.89 32.84 -12.72
CA ASP A 8 -18.66 31.94 -11.86
C ASP A 8 -18.16 32.01 -10.41
N THR A 9 -19.00 31.53 -9.47
CA THR A 9 -18.61 31.40 -8.06
C THR A 9 -17.51 30.39 -7.91
N LEU A 10 -16.39 30.76 -7.32
CA LEU A 10 -15.25 29.88 -7.02
C LEU A 10 -15.34 29.35 -5.59
N ASN A 11 -14.83 28.15 -5.39
CA ASN A 11 -14.46 27.66 -4.07
C ASN A 11 -12.97 28.01 -3.83
N PRO A 12 -12.66 29.00 -2.97
CA PRO A 12 -11.28 29.42 -2.77
C PRO A 12 -10.36 28.31 -2.29
N ASP A 13 -10.85 27.44 -1.40
CA ASP A 13 -10.04 26.34 -0.82
C ASP A 13 -9.69 25.31 -1.88
N GLU A 14 -10.61 24.97 -2.77
CA GLU A 14 -10.37 24.07 -3.89
C GLU A 14 -9.38 24.65 -4.89
N VAL A 15 -9.56 25.93 -5.26
CA VAL A 15 -8.67 26.62 -6.22
C VAL A 15 -7.24 26.71 -5.67
N VAL A 16 -7.08 27.11 -4.41
CA VAL A 16 -5.77 27.22 -3.74
C VAL A 16 -5.15 25.82 -3.56
N GLY A 17 -5.92 24.83 -3.12
CA GLY A 17 -5.45 23.46 -2.96
C GLY A 17 -4.94 22.85 -4.27
N ASN A 18 -5.69 23.08 -5.37
CA ASN A 18 -5.29 22.63 -6.70
C ASN A 18 -4.01 23.34 -7.19
N ALA A 19 -3.87 24.65 -6.93
CA ALA A 19 -2.66 25.39 -7.27
C ALA A 19 -1.44 24.89 -6.51
N ILE A 20 -1.56 24.64 -5.20
CA ILE A 20 -0.49 24.07 -4.38
C ILE A 20 -0.09 22.69 -4.90
N ASN A 21 -1.05 21.80 -5.12
CA ASN A 21 -0.75 20.46 -5.62
C ASN A 21 -0.12 20.46 -7.01
N SER A 22 -0.56 21.36 -7.91
CA SER A 22 0.06 21.52 -9.22
C SER A 22 1.53 21.97 -9.12
N MET A 23 1.85 22.88 -8.20
CA MET A 23 3.22 23.29 -7.90
C MET A 23 4.06 22.11 -7.36
N LEU A 24 3.51 21.31 -6.44
CA LEU A 24 4.21 20.19 -5.82
C LEU A 24 4.44 19.04 -6.78
N GLN A 25 3.52 18.77 -7.70
CA GLN A 25 3.67 17.77 -8.77
C GLN A 25 4.88 18.03 -9.67
N GLY A 26 5.31 19.31 -9.79
CA GLY A 26 6.55 19.67 -10.46
C GLY A 26 7.82 19.16 -9.76
N LEU A 27 7.74 18.70 -8.52
CA LEU A 27 8.87 18.14 -7.75
C LEU A 27 8.95 16.62 -7.91
N ASP A 28 7.89 15.92 -7.56
CA ASP A 28 7.73 14.47 -7.67
C ASP A 28 6.24 14.09 -7.42
N PRO A 29 5.80 12.87 -7.76
CA PRO A 29 4.39 12.45 -7.60
C PRO A 29 4.00 12.10 -6.15
N TYR A 30 4.94 12.12 -5.19
CA TYR A 30 4.71 11.69 -3.81
C TYR A 30 4.58 12.86 -2.84
N THR A 31 5.05 14.05 -3.23
CA THR A 31 4.93 15.28 -2.47
C THR A 31 3.52 15.86 -2.69
N VAL A 32 2.69 15.83 -1.64
CA VAL A 32 1.24 16.13 -1.72
C VAL A 32 0.82 16.99 -0.54
N TYR A 33 0.02 18.00 -0.82
CA TYR A 33 -0.66 18.84 0.17
C TYR A 33 -2.02 18.23 0.53
N TYR A 34 -2.30 18.14 1.82
CA TYR A 34 -3.54 17.66 2.40
C TYR A 34 -4.18 18.82 3.21
N PRO A 35 -5.26 19.42 2.72
CA PRO A 35 -6.07 20.35 3.52
C PRO A 35 -6.76 19.62 4.68
N GLU A 36 -7.33 20.36 5.62
CA GLU A 36 -7.95 19.82 6.84
C GLU A 36 -9.00 18.73 6.55
N ASP A 37 -9.84 18.91 5.56
CA ASP A 37 -10.89 17.97 5.16
C ASP A 37 -10.36 16.64 4.62
N LYS A 38 -9.13 16.59 4.08
CA LYS A 38 -8.47 15.40 3.55
C LYS A 38 -7.58 14.65 4.55
N GLN A 39 -7.46 15.12 5.78
CA GLN A 39 -6.63 14.45 6.80
C GLN A 39 -7.13 13.06 7.18
N LYS A 40 -8.43 12.81 7.08
CA LYS A 40 -9.01 11.48 7.35
C LYS A 40 -8.46 10.41 6.40
N ASP A 41 -8.32 10.74 5.13
CA ASP A 41 -7.77 9.85 4.11
C ASP A 41 -6.28 9.56 4.35
N LEU A 42 -5.53 10.60 4.74
CA LEU A 42 -4.13 10.46 5.11
C LEU A 42 -3.95 9.55 6.32
N LYS A 43 -4.75 9.74 7.37
CA LYS A 43 -4.71 8.89 8.58
C LYS A 43 -5.05 7.45 8.26
N MET A 44 -6.03 7.20 7.39
CA MET A 44 -6.37 5.86 6.91
C MET A 44 -5.20 5.21 6.18
N MET A 45 -4.52 5.94 5.30
CA MET A 45 -3.37 5.44 4.55
C MET A 45 -2.21 5.02 5.47
N LEU A 46 -1.99 5.77 6.57
CA LEU A 46 -0.90 5.51 7.52
C LEU A 46 -1.21 4.38 8.51
N THR A 47 -2.46 4.32 8.98
CA THR A 47 -2.86 3.39 10.06
C THR A 47 -3.58 2.13 9.55
N GLY A 48 -4.05 2.13 8.31
CA GLY A 48 -4.96 1.10 7.79
C GLY A 48 -6.34 1.11 8.44
N LYS A 49 -6.69 2.15 9.23
CA LYS A 49 -7.95 2.29 9.96
C LYS A 49 -8.83 3.35 9.32
N TYR A 50 -10.09 3.03 9.11
CA TYR A 50 -11.10 3.99 8.69
C TYR A 50 -12.44 3.67 9.36
N ALA A 51 -13.32 4.65 9.47
CA ALA A 51 -14.66 4.39 9.94
C ALA A 51 -15.62 4.24 8.76
N GLY A 52 -16.30 3.09 8.67
CA GLY A 52 -17.14 2.73 7.56
C GLY A 52 -17.90 1.41 7.76
N ILE A 53 -18.23 0.74 6.68
CA ILE A 53 -19.04 -0.49 6.69
C ILE A 53 -18.22 -1.80 6.62
N GLY A 54 -16.94 -1.73 6.26
CA GLY A 54 -16.10 -2.94 6.10
C GLY A 54 -16.51 -3.82 4.93
N ALA A 55 -16.49 -3.26 3.73
CA ALA A 55 -16.73 -3.99 2.49
C ALA A 55 -15.83 -3.46 1.37
N LEU A 56 -15.40 -4.35 0.50
CA LEU A 56 -14.85 -3.99 -0.80
C LEU A 56 -16.01 -3.64 -1.74
N ILE A 57 -15.89 -2.54 -2.47
CA ILE A 57 -16.88 -2.09 -3.44
C ILE A 57 -16.25 -1.95 -4.82
N ARG A 58 -17.07 -2.12 -5.87
CA ARG A 58 -16.61 -2.01 -7.25
C ARG A 58 -17.67 -1.36 -8.14
N TYR A 59 -17.22 -0.44 -8.99
CA TYR A 59 -18.09 0.17 -10.00
C TYR A 59 -18.40 -0.83 -11.12
N ASN A 60 -19.67 -0.99 -11.43
CA ASN A 60 -20.14 -1.77 -12.57
C ASN A 60 -20.52 -0.83 -13.71
N TYR A 61 -19.70 -0.81 -14.74
CA TYR A 61 -19.85 0.10 -15.88
C TYR A 61 -21.15 -0.13 -16.66
N LYS A 62 -21.61 -1.40 -16.81
CA LYS A 62 -22.87 -1.73 -17.50
C LYS A 62 -24.08 -1.21 -16.74
N LEU A 63 -24.05 -1.22 -15.43
CA LEU A 63 -25.16 -0.77 -14.59
C LEU A 63 -25.06 0.72 -14.22
N GLY A 64 -23.89 1.35 -14.44
CA GLY A 64 -23.63 2.71 -13.98
C GLY A 64 -23.76 2.86 -12.47
N ARG A 65 -23.40 1.82 -11.69
CA ARG A 65 -23.59 1.77 -10.23
C ARG A 65 -22.48 1.01 -9.55
N VAL A 66 -22.25 1.35 -8.28
CA VAL A 66 -21.34 0.63 -7.42
C VAL A 66 -22.03 -0.58 -6.80
N CYS A 67 -21.31 -1.69 -6.72
CA CYS A 67 -21.76 -2.95 -6.14
C CYS A 67 -20.87 -3.33 -4.95
N ILE A 68 -21.43 -4.05 -3.99
CA ILE A 68 -20.66 -4.74 -2.96
C ILE A 68 -19.89 -5.88 -3.65
N ASP A 69 -18.58 -5.84 -3.62
CA ASP A 69 -17.73 -6.91 -4.17
C ASP A 69 -17.45 -7.98 -3.11
N GLU A 70 -17.12 -7.54 -1.88
CA GLU A 70 -16.90 -8.45 -0.75
C GLU A 70 -17.18 -7.74 0.58
N PRO A 71 -18.20 -8.14 1.34
CA PRO A 71 -18.36 -7.72 2.73
C PRO A 71 -17.37 -8.50 3.59
N TYR A 72 -16.57 -7.81 4.42
CA TYR A 72 -15.60 -8.46 5.30
C TYR A 72 -16.32 -9.11 6.50
N GLU A 73 -15.86 -10.29 6.88
CA GLU A 73 -16.40 -11.03 8.03
C GLU A 73 -16.31 -10.21 9.33
N ASN A 74 -17.32 -10.33 10.17
CA ASN A 74 -17.43 -9.62 11.45
C ASN A 74 -17.40 -8.08 11.34
N MET A 75 -17.73 -7.55 10.17
CA MET A 75 -17.84 -6.12 9.91
C MET A 75 -19.30 -5.69 9.66
N PRO A 76 -19.62 -4.38 9.83
CA PRO A 76 -21.01 -3.91 9.75
C PRO A 76 -21.76 -4.35 8.49
N ALA A 77 -21.12 -4.36 7.33
CA ALA A 77 -21.72 -4.80 6.07
C ALA A 77 -22.19 -6.27 6.12
N ALA A 78 -21.33 -7.16 6.62
CA ALA A 78 -21.65 -8.58 6.75
C ALA A 78 -22.73 -8.81 7.82
N GLU A 79 -22.65 -8.12 8.97
CA GLU A 79 -23.58 -8.25 10.08
C GLU A 79 -25.00 -7.85 9.72
N VAL A 80 -25.18 -6.80 8.91
CA VAL A 80 -26.52 -6.44 8.43
C VAL A 80 -27.02 -7.33 7.28
N GLY A 81 -26.20 -8.25 6.78
CA GLY A 81 -26.56 -9.21 5.75
C GLY A 81 -26.39 -8.71 4.31
N LEU A 82 -25.52 -7.71 4.06
CA LEU A 82 -25.06 -7.38 2.72
C LEU A 82 -24.27 -8.54 2.12
N ARG A 83 -24.35 -8.71 0.81
CA ARG A 83 -23.76 -9.83 0.11
C ARG A 83 -22.99 -9.35 -1.14
N LYS A 84 -22.05 -10.16 -1.58
CA LYS A 84 -21.38 -9.97 -2.86
C LYS A 84 -22.43 -9.86 -3.98
N GLY A 85 -22.27 -8.84 -4.82
CA GLY A 85 -23.16 -8.55 -5.94
C GLY A 85 -24.36 -7.65 -5.60
N ASP A 86 -24.58 -7.25 -4.35
CA ASP A 86 -25.60 -6.27 -3.99
C ASP A 86 -25.28 -4.92 -4.66
N ILE A 87 -26.23 -4.37 -5.39
CA ILE A 87 -26.09 -3.12 -6.16
C ILE A 87 -26.58 -1.96 -5.28
N ILE A 88 -25.71 -0.98 -5.02
CA ILE A 88 -26.05 0.19 -4.22
C ILE A 88 -26.97 1.13 -5.03
N LEU A 89 -28.16 1.38 -4.50
CA LEU A 89 -29.15 2.25 -5.11
C LEU A 89 -29.12 3.66 -4.52
N SER A 90 -29.17 3.76 -3.18
CA SER A 90 -29.11 5.06 -2.49
C SER A 90 -28.51 4.93 -1.09
N ILE A 91 -27.94 6.03 -0.60
CA ILE A 91 -27.40 6.21 0.75
C ILE A 91 -28.09 7.42 1.36
N ASP A 92 -28.77 7.25 2.50
CA ASP A 92 -29.60 8.28 3.17
C ASP A 92 -30.58 8.97 2.22
N GLY A 93 -31.12 8.23 1.25
CA GLY A 93 -32.06 8.73 0.25
C GLY A 93 -31.41 9.35 -0.98
N GLU A 94 -30.13 9.64 -0.98
CA GLU A 94 -29.40 10.14 -2.14
C GLU A 94 -29.15 9.03 -3.16
N ASP A 95 -29.52 9.26 -4.42
CA ASP A 95 -29.34 8.28 -5.52
C ASP A 95 -27.87 8.17 -5.95
N MET A 96 -27.37 6.94 -5.97
CA MET A 96 -25.97 6.63 -6.36
C MET A 96 -25.82 6.25 -7.83
N THR A 97 -26.78 6.58 -8.69
CA THR A 97 -26.69 6.34 -10.15
C THR A 97 -25.56 7.16 -10.76
N LYS A 98 -24.69 6.52 -11.54
CA LYS A 98 -23.53 7.13 -12.21
C LYS A 98 -22.51 7.79 -11.28
N LYS A 99 -22.59 7.53 -9.97
CA LYS A 99 -21.57 7.95 -9.00
C LYS A 99 -20.43 6.93 -9.01
N ASN A 100 -19.19 7.42 -9.05
CA ASN A 100 -18.00 6.57 -9.06
C ASN A 100 -17.71 5.91 -7.69
N ASN A 101 -16.70 5.04 -7.63
CA ASN A 101 -16.31 4.38 -6.39
C ASN A 101 -15.94 5.34 -5.26
N ASP A 102 -15.22 6.41 -5.58
CA ASP A 102 -14.73 7.36 -4.58
C ASP A 102 -15.89 8.09 -3.92
N TYR A 103 -16.82 8.59 -4.73
CA TYR A 103 -18.03 9.26 -4.24
C TYR A 103 -18.86 8.35 -3.33
N VAL A 104 -19.14 7.12 -3.76
CA VAL A 104 -19.90 6.16 -2.95
C VAL A 104 -19.14 5.76 -1.69
N SER A 105 -17.83 5.57 -1.80
CA SER A 105 -16.95 5.25 -0.65
C SER A 105 -16.97 6.35 0.40
N GLU A 106 -16.92 7.62 0.01
CA GLU A 106 -17.02 8.77 0.92
C GLU A 106 -18.34 8.76 1.70
N HIS A 107 -19.47 8.43 1.05
CA HIS A 107 -20.78 8.35 1.70
C HIS A 107 -20.97 7.11 2.59
N LEU A 108 -20.30 5.99 2.27
CA LEU A 108 -20.28 4.80 3.12
C LEU A 108 -19.39 4.99 4.35
N ARG A 109 -18.37 5.85 4.26
CA ARG A 109 -17.53 6.27 5.38
C ARG A 109 -18.20 7.38 6.17
N GLY A 110 -17.66 7.68 7.33
CA GLY A 110 -18.14 8.76 8.17
C GLY A 110 -17.62 8.63 9.59
N GLU A 111 -18.24 9.29 10.54
CA GLU A 111 -17.89 9.19 11.94
C GLU A 111 -18.30 7.83 12.51
N SER A 112 -17.42 7.22 13.31
CA SER A 112 -17.70 5.93 13.97
C SER A 112 -18.88 6.06 14.93
N GLY A 113 -19.79 5.07 14.88
CA GLY A 113 -21.02 5.07 15.66
C GLY A 113 -22.22 5.74 14.95
N THR A 114 -22.00 6.47 13.85
CA THR A 114 -23.12 7.02 13.08
C THR A 114 -23.81 5.93 12.25
N THR A 115 -25.14 6.06 12.10
CA THR A 115 -25.96 5.10 11.36
C THR A 115 -26.59 5.79 10.15
N PHE A 116 -26.68 5.08 9.04
CA PHE A 116 -27.29 5.56 7.80
C PHE A 116 -28.17 4.46 7.17
N GLU A 117 -29.09 4.87 6.28
CA GLU A 117 -29.92 3.95 5.50
C GLU A 117 -29.21 3.64 4.16
N LEU A 118 -28.96 2.37 3.90
CA LEU A 118 -28.44 1.86 2.63
C LEU A 118 -29.55 1.09 1.91
N LYS A 119 -29.92 1.56 0.72
CA LYS A 119 -30.84 0.84 -0.17
C LYS A 119 -30.05 0.14 -1.27
N ILE A 120 -30.33 -1.16 -1.44
CA ILE A 120 -29.69 -1.99 -2.48
C ILE A 120 -30.72 -2.72 -3.33
N LEU A 121 -30.29 -3.13 -4.52
CA LEU A 121 -30.94 -4.18 -5.30
C LEU A 121 -30.11 -5.45 -5.18
N ARG A 122 -30.73 -6.54 -4.73
CA ARG A 122 -30.10 -7.88 -4.72
C ARG A 122 -30.46 -8.65 -5.99
N PRO A 123 -29.52 -8.81 -6.95
CA PRO A 123 -29.82 -9.44 -8.24
C PRO A 123 -30.35 -10.86 -8.14
N SER A 124 -29.83 -11.66 -7.20
CA SER A 124 -30.23 -13.05 -6.98
C SER A 124 -31.71 -13.23 -6.63
N THR A 125 -32.32 -12.22 -5.99
CA THR A 125 -33.75 -12.25 -5.60
C THR A 125 -34.59 -11.23 -6.37
N LYS A 126 -33.95 -10.34 -7.15
CA LYS A 126 -34.56 -9.19 -7.84
C LYS A 126 -35.33 -8.24 -6.90
N LYS A 127 -34.93 -8.19 -5.61
CA LYS A 127 -35.62 -7.37 -4.59
C LYS A 127 -34.78 -6.15 -4.21
N ASN A 128 -35.45 -5.03 -4.05
CA ASN A 128 -34.90 -3.87 -3.35
C ASN A 128 -35.00 -4.12 -1.85
N MET A 129 -33.88 -3.87 -1.15
CA MET A 129 -33.78 -4.05 0.31
C MET A 129 -33.20 -2.78 0.94
N LYS A 130 -33.58 -2.53 2.18
CA LYS A 130 -33.08 -1.42 2.99
C LYS A 130 -32.39 -1.97 4.22
N PHE A 131 -31.22 -1.41 4.52
CA PHE A 131 -30.43 -1.76 5.69
C PHE A 131 -30.09 -0.49 6.47
N LYS A 132 -30.17 -0.55 7.78
CA LYS A 132 -29.55 0.44 8.67
C LYS A 132 -28.15 -0.06 8.99
N VAL A 133 -27.14 0.68 8.57
CA VAL A 133 -25.74 0.30 8.76
C VAL A 133 -25.08 1.29 9.71
N THR A 134 -24.53 0.79 10.82
CA THR A 134 -23.75 1.61 11.76
C THR A 134 -22.28 1.55 11.43
N ARG A 135 -21.65 2.70 11.17
CA ARG A 135 -20.24 2.79 10.88
C ARG A 135 -19.41 2.41 12.09
N ARG A 136 -18.39 1.60 11.87
CA ARG A 136 -17.40 1.25 12.91
C ARG A 136 -16.00 1.54 12.40
N ILE A 137 -15.03 1.61 13.31
CA ILE A 137 -13.61 1.60 12.94
C ILE A 137 -13.30 0.23 12.36
N ILE A 138 -12.92 0.22 11.09
CA ILE A 138 -12.48 -0.94 10.33
C ILE A 138 -10.96 -0.92 10.32
N GLN A 139 -10.33 -2.00 10.69
CA GLN A 139 -8.90 -2.21 10.52
C GLN A 139 -8.70 -3.26 9.45
N LEU A 140 -8.04 -2.86 8.36
CA LEU A 140 -7.65 -3.81 7.33
C LEU A 140 -6.52 -4.69 7.88
N PRO A 141 -6.60 -6.02 7.77
CA PRO A 141 -5.56 -6.90 8.27
C PRO A 141 -4.27 -6.68 7.44
N SER A 142 -3.15 -6.48 8.15
CA SER A 142 -1.83 -6.43 7.50
C SER A 142 -1.45 -7.78 6.93
N ILE A 143 -1.90 -8.86 7.58
CA ILE A 143 -1.65 -10.25 7.21
C ILE A 143 -3.01 -10.93 6.94
N PRO A 144 -3.50 -10.92 5.69
CA PRO A 144 -4.75 -11.57 5.34
C PRO A 144 -4.72 -13.09 5.56
N TYR A 145 -3.55 -13.70 5.42
CA TYR A 145 -3.39 -15.14 5.59
C TYR A 145 -1.97 -15.51 6.01
N TYR A 146 -1.83 -16.45 6.93
CA TYR A 146 -0.61 -17.20 7.20
C TYR A 146 -0.95 -18.63 7.63
N GLY A 147 -0.01 -19.57 7.40
CA GLY A 147 -0.20 -20.95 7.81
C GLY A 147 0.90 -21.87 7.26
N ILE A 148 0.95 -23.10 7.77
CA ILE A 148 1.89 -24.14 7.31
C ILE A 148 1.24 -24.90 6.17
N GLN A 149 1.95 -24.98 5.04
CA GLN A 149 1.53 -25.70 3.86
C GLN A 149 1.79 -27.22 4.00
N ALA A 150 1.19 -28.05 3.15
CA ALA A 150 1.34 -29.49 3.20
C ALA A 150 2.79 -30.01 3.11
N ASN A 151 3.69 -29.22 2.52
CA ASN A 151 5.12 -29.51 2.43
C ASN A 151 5.92 -29.16 3.70
N GLY A 152 5.26 -28.61 4.73
CA GLY A 152 5.87 -28.19 5.99
C GLY A 152 6.51 -26.81 5.98
N PHE A 153 6.38 -26.03 4.89
CA PHE A 153 6.81 -24.63 4.83
C PHE A 153 5.69 -23.69 5.27
N GLY A 154 6.03 -22.67 6.06
CA GLY A 154 5.14 -21.58 6.37
C GLY A 154 4.95 -20.67 5.17
N TYR A 155 3.74 -20.20 4.97
CA TYR A 155 3.42 -19.12 4.03
C TYR A 155 2.77 -17.98 4.81
N LEU A 156 3.26 -16.75 4.60
CA LEU A 156 2.74 -15.54 5.22
C LEU A 156 2.58 -14.47 4.13
N ASN A 157 1.34 -14.05 3.92
CA ASN A 157 1.03 -12.92 3.04
C ASN A 157 1.01 -11.64 3.86
N LEU A 158 1.95 -10.74 3.64
CA LEU A 158 1.97 -9.39 4.21
C LEU A 158 1.48 -8.42 3.14
N TYR A 159 0.25 -7.96 3.29
CA TYR A 159 -0.43 -7.11 2.29
C TYR A 159 -0.05 -5.63 2.40
N SER A 160 0.23 -5.13 3.62
CA SER A 160 0.60 -3.74 3.85
C SER A 160 1.43 -3.59 5.12
N PHE A 161 2.35 -2.62 5.14
CA PHE A 161 3.14 -2.26 6.33
C PHE A 161 2.41 -1.21 7.17
N THR A 162 1.23 -1.57 7.70
CA THR A 162 0.50 -0.72 8.64
C THR A 162 1.11 -0.80 10.03
N GLU A 163 0.80 0.17 10.88
CA GLU A 163 1.28 0.24 12.26
C GLU A 163 1.03 -1.05 13.04
N GLY A 164 2.06 -1.62 13.63
CA GLY A 164 2.00 -2.85 14.42
C GLY A 164 2.17 -4.15 13.62
N CYS A 165 2.24 -4.10 12.28
CA CYS A 165 2.34 -5.31 11.46
C CYS A 165 3.61 -6.13 11.73
N GLY A 166 4.73 -5.49 12.09
CA GLY A 166 5.96 -6.22 12.44
C GLY A 166 5.79 -7.12 13.66
N LYS A 167 4.98 -6.69 14.64
CA LYS A 167 4.61 -7.53 15.78
C LYS A 167 3.68 -8.68 15.35
N GLU A 168 2.73 -8.43 14.45
CA GLU A 168 1.85 -9.47 13.90
C GLU A 168 2.66 -10.53 13.14
N VAL A 169 3.57 -10.10 12.26
CA VAL A 169 4.49 -10.99 11.54
C VAL A 169 5.33 -11.82 12.52
N ARG A 170 5.90 -11.19 13.55
CA ARG A 170 6.69 -11.87 14.57
C ARG A 170 5.87 -12.95 15.28
N ASN A 171 4.66 -12.65 15.69
CA ASN A 171 3.77 -13.59 16.36
C ASN A 171 3.38 -14.76 15.46
N ALA A 172 3.04 -14.50 14.19
CA ALA A 172 2.73 -15.53 13.21
C ALA A 172 3.90 -16.49 12.96
N ILE A 173 5.13 -15.95 12.85
CA ILE A 173 6.33 -16.78 12.70
C ILE A 173 6.57 -17.66 13.95
N ILE A 174 6.44 -17.08 15.16
CA ILE A 174 6.60 -17.84 16.41
C ILE A 174 5.58 -18.97 16.50
N GLU A 175 4.32 -18.71 16.14
CA GLU A 175 3.24 -19.70 16.14
C GLU A 175 3.53 -20.82 15.14
N MET A 176 3.87 -20.49 13.89
CA MET A 176 4.20 -21.49 12.87
C MET A 176 5.43 -22.30 13.24
N LYS A 177 6.46 -21.69 13.87
CA LYS A 177 7.63 -22.43 14.37
C LYS A 177 7.26 -23.44 15.47
N LYS A 178 6.40 -23.07 16.42
CA LYS A 178 5.91 -24.01 17.46
C LYS A 178 5.18 -25.20 16.84
N ASN A 179 4.54 -24.99 15.70
CA ASN A 179 3.81 -26.00 14.95
C ASN A 179 4.67 -26.74 13.90
N GLY A 180 6.01 -26.64 13.98
CA GLY A 180 6.95 -27.44 13.18
C GLY A 180 7.27 -26.89 11.78
N MET A 181 7.10 -25.59 11.56
CA MET A 181 7.51 -24.94 10.30
C MET A 181 9.00 -25.15 10.01
N LYS A 182 9.32 -25.59 8.79
CA LYS A 182 10.70 -25.90 8.34
C LYS A 182 11.39 -24.74 7.61
N GLY A 183 10.65 -23.80 7.08
CA GLY A 183 11.10 -22.61 6.36
C GLY A 183 9.92 -21.71 6.07
N LEU A 184 10.15 -20.46 5.65
CA LEU A 184 9.13 -19.45 5.46
C LEU A 184 9.12 -18.90 4.03
N VAL A 185 7.95 -18.77 3.45
CA VAL A 185 7.67 -17.96 2.27
C VAL A 185 6.97 -16.70 2.74
N LEU A 186 7.65 -15.56 2.67
CA LEU A 186 7.10 -14.23 2.94
C LEU A 186 6.63 -13.61 1.61
N ASP A 187 5.33 -13.46 1.44
CA ASP A 187 4.75 -12.93 0.21
C ASP A 187 4.48 -11.42 0.32
N LEU A 188 5.24 -10.64 -0.45
CA LEU A 188 5.13 -9.19 -0.60
C LEU A 188 4.61 -8.79 -1.98
N ARG A 189 4.10 -9.72 -2.78
CA ARG A 189 3.53 -9.41 -4.09
C ARG A 189 2.27 -8.55 -3.92
N GLY A 190 2.18 -7.46 -4.69
CA GLY A 190 1.08 -6.51 -4.58
C GLY A 190 1.16 -5.56 -3.39
N ASN A 191 2.16 -5.69 -2.52
CA ASN A 191 2.33 -4.83 -1.35
C ASN A 191 3.05 -3.52 -1.72
N GLY A 192 2.32 -2.41 -1.76
CA GLY A 192 2.83 -1.07 -2.09
C GLY A 192 3.70 -0.42 -1.00
N GLY A 193 3.93 -1.10 0.13
CA GLY A 193 4.73 -0.60 1.25
C GLY A 193 3.88 -0.14 2.43
N GLY A 194 4.31 0.94 3.07
CA GLY A 194 3.75 1.55 4.27
C GLY A 194 4.84 2.11 5.18
N SER A 195 4.78 1.82 6.45
CA SER A 195 5.72 2.31 7.47
C SER A 195 7.13 1.72 7.28
N GLU A 196 8.13 2.59 7.17
CA GLU A 196 9.54 2.22 7.13
C GLU A 196 9.98 1.49 8.42
N MET A 197 9.50 1.96 9.58
CA MET A 197 9.80 1.34 10.87
C MET A 197 9.25 -0.09 10.94
N GLU A 198 8.08 -0.34 10.35
CA GLU A 198 7.51 -1.69 10.31
C GLU A 198 8.30 -2.62 9.38
N ALA A 199 8.89 -2.10 8.29
CA ALA A 199 9.84 -2.87 7.49
C ALA A 199 11.07 -3.30 8.31
N VAL A 200 11.62 -2.38 9.12
CA VAL A 200 12.72 -2.68 10.07
C VAL A 200 12.31 -3.76 11.06
N ASN A 201 11.10 -3.66 11.62
CA ASN A 201 10.55 -4.64 12.56
C ASN A 201 10.38 -6.03 11.95
N VAL A 202 9.96 -6.10 10.68
CA VAL A 202 9.85 -7.37 9.94
C VAL A 202 11.22 -7.98 9.68
N VAL A 203 12.18 -7.18 9.19
CA VAL A 203 13.57 -7.65 8.99
C VAL A 203 14.18 -8.14 10.31
N ASN A 204 13.88 -7.46 11.42
CA ASN A 204 14.36 -7.85 12.75
C ASN A 204 13.87 -9.24 13.22
N CYS A 205 12.88 -9.84 12.57
CA CYS A 205 12.51 -11.21 12.84
C CYS A 205 13.60 -12.23 12.41
N PHE A 206 14.45 -11.85 11.45
CA PHE A 206 15.33 -12.77 10.72
C PHE A 206 16.83 -12.49 10.88
N VAL A 207 17.21 -11.32 11.34
CA VAL A 207 18.62 -10.91 11.44
C VAL A 207 19.00 -10.52 12.85
N PRO A 208 20.29 -10.69 13.28
CA PRO A 208 20.74 -10.35 14.61
C PRO A 208 20.50 -8.87 14.97
N LYS A 209 20.41 -8.58 16.24
CA LYS A 209 20.32 -7.23 16.77
C LYS A 209 21.55 -6.39 16.36
N GLY A 210 21.31 -5.11 16.03
CA GLY A 210 22.35 -4.15 15.65
C GLY A 210 22.68 -4.10 14.17
N GLN A 211 22.04 -4.94 13.33
CA GLN A 211 22.26 -4.94 11.87
C GLN A 211 21.59 -3.71 11.25
N LEU A 212 22.28 -3.05 10.33
CA LEU A 212 21.72 -1.99 9.50
C LEU A 212 20.65 -2.57 8.59
N VAL A 213 19.49 -1.92 8.53
CA VAL A 213 18.39 -2.29 7.63
C VAL A 213 18.22 -1.25 6.54
N VAL A 214 18.22 0.03 6.89
CA VAL A 214 18.04 1.14 5.95
C VAL A 214 18.65 2.42 6.50
N SER A 215 19.21 3.23 5.60
CA SER A 215 19.76 4.56 5.89
C SER A 215 19.01 5.62 5.11
N ASN A 216 18.52 6.64 5.79
CA ASN A 216 17.90 7.80 5.17
C ASN A 216 18.92 8.92 4.99
N ARG A 217 19.04 9.44 3.78
CA ARG A 217 19.97 10.52 3.43
C ARG A 217 19.26 11.59 2.61
N GLY A 218 19.37 12.83 3.06
CA GLY A 218 18.76 13.98 2.41
C GLY A 218 19.59 15.25 2.54
N LYS A 219 19.04 16.34 2.01
CA LYS A 219 19.66 17.67 2.04
C LYS A 219 19.85 18.16 3.48
N VAL A 220 18.86 17.94 4.32
CA VAL A 220 18.86 18.37 5.73
C VAL A 220 19.54 17.29 6.58
N LYS A 221 20.81 17.49 6.93
CA LYS A 221 21.65 16.49 7.62
C LYS A 221 21.06 15.97 8.94
N ARG A 222 20.36 16.82 9.71
CA ARG A 222 19.69 16.41 10.96
C ARG A 222 18.55 15.39 10.76
N MET A 223 18.05 15.25 9.54
CA MET A 223 17.01 14.28 9.15
C MET A 223 17.60 12.97 8.63
N ASN A 224 18.92 12.88 8.52
CA ASN A 224 19.57 11.62 8.16
C ASN A 224 19.52 10.67 9.35
N HIS A 225 19.17 9.42 9.07
CA HIS A 225 19.06 8.40 10.11
C HIS A 225 19.44 7.02 9.60
N ASP A 226 20.04 6.21 10.48
CA ASP A 226 20.36 4.81 10.24
C ASP A 226 19.44 3.94 11.11
N TYR A 227 18.58 3.17 10.48
CA TYR A 227 17.68 2.26 11.17
C TYR A 227 18.33 0.88 11.26
N LYS A 228 18.48 0.41 12.48
CA LYS A 228 19.07 -0.89 12.79
C LYS A 228 18.06 -1.77 13.52
N THR A 229 18.26 -3.08 13.45
CA THR A 229 17.52 -4.03 14.27
C THR A 229 17.78 -3.79 15.76
N THR A 230 16.75 -3.84 16.58
CA THR A 230 16.82 -3.42 18.00
C THR A 230 16.54 -4.54 18.99
N VAL A 231 15.88 -5.61 18.56
CA VAL A 231 15.49 -6.74 19.40
C VAL A 231 16.10 -8.05 18.90
N GLU A 232 16.11 -9.09 19.73
CA GLU A 232 16.54 -10.40 19.33
C GLU A 232 15.65 -10.97 18.21
N PRO A 233 16.23 -11.62 17.20
CA PRO A 233 15.48 -12.22 16.11
C PRO A 233 14.61 -13.38 16.57
N VAL A 234 13.64 -13.77 15.76
CA VAL A 234 12.89 -15.02 15.96
C VAL A 234 13.71 -16.20 15.48
N ASP A 235 14.37 -16.03 14.35
CA ASP A 235 15.21 -17.08 13.75
C ASP A 235 16.18 -16.50 12.72
N THR A 236 17.46 -16.82 12.88
CA THR A 236 18.52 -16.40 11.96
C THR A 236 18.96 -17.49 10.97
N VAL A 237 18.45 -18.71 11.12
CA VAL A 237 18.95 -19.91 10.40
C VAL A 237 17.91 -20.49 9.46
N MET A 238 16.65 -20.46 9.85
CA MET A 238 15.55 -21.02 9.05
C MET A 238 15.55 -20.46 7.62
N PRO A 239 15.40 -21.31 6.58
CA PRO A 239 15.29 -20.86 5.20
C PRO A 239 14.14 -19.87 5.01
N VAL A 240 14.41 -18.76 4.34
CA VAL A 240 13.40 -17.71 4.02
C VAL A 240 13.44 -17.40 2.53
N VAL A 241 12.29 -17.41 1.90
CA VAL A 241 12.06 -16.92 0.54
C VAL A 241 11.13 -15.72 0.61
N VAL A 242 11.47 -14.63 -0.09
CA VAL A 242 10.63 -13.46 -0.21
C VAL A 242 10.08 -13.38 -1.62
N LEU A 243 8.75 -13.45 -1.77
CA LEU A 243 8.09 -13.30 -3.07
C LEU A 243 7.81 -11.81 -3.34
N VAL A 244 8.21 -11.36 -4.53
CA VAL A 244 8.02 -9.96 -4.96
C VAL A 244 7.50 -9.87 -6.40
N ASN A 245 6.89 -8.73 -6.74
CA ASN A 245 6.54 -8.38 -8.11
C ASN A 245 6.65 -6.87 -8.36
N GLY A 246 6.30 -6.42 -9.57
CA GLY A 246 6.35 -5.02 -9.96
C GLY A 246 5.48 -4.06 -9.13
N SER A 247 4.57 -4.57 -8.30
CA SER A 247 3.77 -3.79 -7.36
C SER A 247 4.34 -3.80 -5.93
N SER A 248 5.40 -4.58 -5.67
CA SER A 248 6.14 -4.52 -4.39
C SER A 248 6.95 -3.24 -4.34
N ALA A 249 6.65 -2.32 -3.43
CA ALA A 249 7.24 -0.98 -3.42
C ALA A 249 7.63 -0.52 -2.00
N SER A 250 8.56 0.45 -1.91
CA SER A 250 8.90 1.17 -0.67
C SER A 250 9.28 0.22 0.48
N ALA A 251 8.50 0.15 1.60
CA ALA A 251 8.76 -0.73 2.74
C ALA A 251 8.94 -2.22 2.34
N SER A 252 8.22 -2.69 1.30
CA SER A 252 8.43 -4.02 0.72
C SER A 252 9.82 -4.19 0.10
N GLU A 253 10.32 -3.13 -0.53
CA GLU A 253 11.64 -3.11 -1.13
C GLU A 253 12.74 -2.96 -0.08
N ILE A 254 12.49 -2.21 1.00
CA ILE A 254 13.39 -2.18 2.17
C ILE A 254 13.51 -3.58 2.76
N THR A 255 12.38 -4.26 2.98
CA THR A 255 12.37 -5.61 3.58
C THR A 255 13.06 -6.64 2.69
N SER A 256 12.64 -6.76 1.42
CA SER A 256 13.23 -7.73 0.49
C SER A 256 14.70 -7.42 0.19
N GLY A 257 15.03 -6.15 -0.02
CA GLY A 257 16.39 -5.72 -0.33
C GLY A 257 17.34 -5.84 0.86
N ALA A 258 16.92 -5.52 2.08
CA ALA A 258 17.74 -5.72 3.27
C ALA A 258 18.02 -7.21 3.54
N LEU A 259 17.01 -8.07 3.41
CA LEU A 259 17.18 -9.53 3.56
C LEU A 259 18.06 -10.10 2.45
N GLN A 260 17.99 -9.57 1.22
CA GLN A 260 18.87 -9.91 0.11
C GLN A 260 20.33 -9.49 0.37
N ASP A 261 20.53 -8.21 0.75
CA ASP A 261 21.85 -7.64 0.96
C ASP A 261 22.59 -8.26 2.16
N LEU A 262 21.84 -8.71 3.17
CA LEU A 262 22.37 -9.43 4.33
C LEU A 262 22.50 -10.96 4.09
N ASP A 263 22.27 -11.43 2.86
CA ASP A 263 22.29 -12.85 2.49
C ASP A 263 21.40 -13.72 3.39
N ARG A 264 20.29 -13.15 3.87
CA ARG A 264 19.40 -13.81 4.83
C ARG A 264 18.21 -14.51 4.17
N ALA A 265 17.80 -14.05 3.00
CA ALA A 265 16.70 -14.65 2.24
C ALA A 265 17.03 -14.70 0.75
N VAL A 266 16.35 -15.58 0.03
CA VAL A 266 16.30 -15.58 -1.43
C VAL A 266 15.08 -14.79 -1.87
N VAL A 267 15.27 -13.79 -2.74
CA VAL A 267 14.18 -13.03 -3.35
C VAL A 267 13.76 -13.71 -4.65
N MET A 268 12.47 -13.95 -4.80
CA MET A 268 11.92 -14.68 -5.96
C MET A 268 10.73 -13.93 -6.55
N GLY A 269 10.60 -13.93 -7.87
CA GLY A 269 9.48 -13.31 -8.59
C GLY A 269 9.90 -12.44 -9.76
N THR A 270 9.39 -11.23 -9.84
CA THR A 270 9.77 -10.23 -10.84
C THR A 270 10.32 -8.99 -10.16
N LYS A 271 11.09 -8.18 -10.92
CA LYS A 271 11.70 -6.94 -10.44
C LYS A 271 10.65 -6.04 -9.77
N THR A 272 11.00 -5.43 -8.64
CA THR A 272 10.11 -4.59 -7.85
C THR A 272 9.93 -3.19 -8.46
N TYR A 273 9.11 -2.36 -7.84
CA TYR A 273 8.67 -1.06 -8.36
C TYR A 273 9.82 -0.04 -8.52
N GLY A 274 10.72 0.07 -7.55
CA GLY A 274 11.83 1.02 -7.57
C GLY A 274 11.50 2.37 -6.93
N LYS A 275 10.85 2.37 -5.75
CA LYS A 275 10.58 3.58 -4.96
C LYS A 275 11.56 3.68 -3.80
N GLY A 276 12.62 4.48 -3.98
CA GLY A 276 13.66 4.75 -2.98
C GLY A 276 13.58 6.14 -2.33
N LEU A 277 12.38 6.75 -2.32
CA LEU A 277 12.12 8.08 -1.75
C LEU A 277 11.34 7.96 -0.44
N VAL A 278 11.77 8.76 0.55
CA VAL A 278 11.13 8.84 1.88
C VAL A 278 10.33 10.12 1.98
N GLN A 279 9.08 10.00 2.38
CA GLN A 279 8.21 11.12 2.66
C GLN A 279 8.08 11.34 4.16
N THR A 280 8.18 12.60 4.56
CA THR A 280 7.93 13.07 5.95
C THR A 280 6.67 13.90 5.97
N MET A 281 5.86 13.73 7.00
CA MET A 281 4.70 14.59 7.24
C MET A 281 5.16 15.89 7.88
N VAL A 282 4.71 17.01 7.35
CA VAL A 282 4.97 18.36 7.84
C VAL A 282 3.64 19.02 8.15
N ASP A 283 3.46 19.43 9.41
CA ASP A 283 2.29 20.20 9.80
C ASP A 283 2.36 21.60 9.24
N LEU A 284 1.25 22.09 8.74
CA LEU A 284 1.10 23.42 8.16
C LEU A 284 0.01 24.20 8.92
N PRO A 285 -0.04 25.53 8.79
CA PRO A 285 -1.14 26.33 9.32
C PRO A 285 -2.50 25.83 8.82
N TYR A 286 -3.55 26.21 9.55
CA TYR A 286 -4.96 25.86 9.24
C TYR A 286 -5.23 24.35 9.23
N ASN A 287 -4.63 23.62 10.16
CA ASN A 287 -4.75 22.18 10.28
C ASN A 287 -4.43 21.40 8.98
N ALA A 288 -3.70 21.99 8.07
CA ALA A 288 -3.25 21.32 6.86
C ALA A 288 -1.97 20.51 7.12
N GLN A 289 -1.68 19.53 6.28
CA GLN A 289 -0.45 18.76 6.31
C GLN A 289 0.14 18.64 4.91
N MET A 290 1.45 18.48 4.85
CA MET A 290 2.15 18.19 3.60
C MET A 290 2.97 16.90 3.77
N LYS A 291 2.74 15.95 2.90
CA LYS A 291 3.62 14.80 2.71
C LYS A 291 4.74 15.22 1.77
N LEU A 292 5.93 15.44 2.32
CA LEU A 292 7.08 16.00 1.62
C LEU A 292 8.17 14.94 1.42
N THR A 293 8.67 14.78 0.21
CA THR A 293 9.87 13.97 -0.06
C THR A 293 11.11 14.68 0.50
N THR A 294 11.71 14.11 1.54
CA THR A 294 12.84 14.69 2.27
C THR A 294 14.14 13.95 2.10
N ASN A 295 14.09 12.63 1.89
CA ASN A 295 15.25 11.76 1.86
C ASN A 295 15.15 10.72 0.73
N LYS A 296 16.31 10.18 0.36
CA LYS A 296 16.44 8.89 -0.31
C LYS A 296 16.83 7.84 0.72
N TYR A 297 16.41 6.61 0.54
CA TYR A 297 16.87 5.53 1.38
C TYR A 297 17.85 4.59 0.66
N TYR A 298 18.75 4.05 1.47
CA TYR A 298 19.82 3.15 1.05
C TYR A 298 19.76 1.90 1.91
N ILE A 299 19.74 0.73 1.29
CA ILE A 299 19.69 -0.57 1.96
C ILE A 299 21.10 -1.03 2.34
N PRO A 300 21.30 -2.16 3.05
CA PRO A 300 22.59 -2.47 3.70
C PRO A 300 23.82 -2.46 2.80
N SER A 301 23.72 -2.82 1.55
CA SER A 301 24.84 -2.74 0.59
C SER A 301 25.24 -1.31 0.22
N GLY A 302 24.50 -0.30 0.66
CA GLY A 302 24.69 1.11 0.31
C GLY A 302 24.02 1.53 -0.98
N ARG A 303 23.31 0.63 -1.67
CA ARG A 303 22.60 0.97 -2.91
C ARG A 303 21.29 1.69 -2.65
N CYS A 304 20.98 2.67 -3.50
CA CYS A 304 19.66 3.27 -3.62
C CYS A 304 18.87 2.55 -4.71
N ILE A 305 17.65 2.15 -4.42
CA ILE A 305 16.82 1.38 -5.36
C ILE A 305 15.91 2.26 -6.23
N GLN A 306 15.97 3.60 -6.07
CA GLN A 306 15.14 4.54 -6.81
C GLN A 306 15.33 4.36 -8.31
N LYS A 307 14.24 4.07 -9.03
CA LYS A 307 14.24 3.76 -10.47
C LYS A 307 14.41 5.00 -11.34
N VAL A 308 13.85 6.13 -10.90
CA VAL A 308 13.80 7.36 -11.71
C VAL A 308 14.27 8.56 -10.91
N THR A 309 14.87 9.52 -11.60
CA THR A 309 15.16 10.86 -11.08
C THR A 309 14.12 11.83 -11.63
N TYR A 310 13.56 12.67 -10.78
CA TYR A 310 12.63 13.71 -11.21
C TYR A 310 13.40 14.98 -11.52
N ARG A 311 13.24 15.53 -12.73
CA ARG A 311 13.81 16.81 -13.11
C ARG A 311 12.92 17.95 -12.66
N HIS A 312 13.44 18.79 -11.79
CA HIS A 312 12.81 20.04 -11.40
C HIS A 312 12.91 21.04 -12.55
N GLY A 313 11.79 21.59 -13.00
CA GLY A 313 11.75 22.62 -14.04
C GLY A 313 11.03 22.25 -15.34
N ASN A 314 10.74 20.98 -15.62
CA ASN A 314 9.98 20.53 -16.80
C ASN A 314 8.72 19.75 -16.40
N GLY A 315 7.97 20.22 -15.41
CA GLY A 315 6.73 19.57 -14.97
C GLY A 315 6.95 18.20 -14.30
N GLY A 316 8.11 17.99 -13.63
CA GLY A 316 8.39 16.76 -12.90
C GLY A 316 8.64 15.54 -13.78
N SER A 317 9.16 15.71 -15.00
CA SER A 317 9.48 14.59 -15.90
C SER A 317 10.44 13.60 -15.23
N ALA A 318 10.12 12.30 -15.33
CA ALA A 318 10.92 11.23 -14.76
C ALA A 318 11.95 10.72 -15.77
N GLU A 319 13.21 10.61 -15.35
CA GLU A 319 14.27 9.99 -16.13
C GLU A 319 14.81 8.75 -15.42
N ALA A 320 15.14 7.70 -16.17
CA ALA A 320 15.79 6.53 -15.61
C ALA A 320 17.15 6.91 -14.99
N VAL A 321 17.47 6.27 -13.86
CA VAL A 321 18.79 6.42 -13.24
C VAL A 321 19.84 5.82 -14.19
N ALA A 322 20.93 6.56 -14.42
CA ALA A 322 21.98 6.11 -15.33
C ALA A 322 22.66 4.82 -14.85
N ASP A 323 22.99 3.92 -15.78
CA ASP A 323 23.61 2.62 -15.48
C ASP A 323 24.93 2.74 -14.68
N SER A 324 25.69 3.83 -14.87
CA SER A 324 26.92 4.09 -14.12
C SER A 324 26.74 4.28 -12.59
N VAL A 325 25.53 4.55 -12.14
CA VAL A 325 25.18 4.72 -10.71
C VAL A 325 24.63 3.42 -10.11
N VAL A 326 24.43 2.40 -10.95
CA VAL A 326 23.69 1.17 -10.63
C VAL A 326 24.61 0.03 -10.22
N GLU A 327 25.88 0.06 -10.59
CA GLU A 327 26.86 -1.03 -10.46
C GLU A 327 27.81 -0.86 -9.27
N GLY A 328 28.44 -1.96 -8.85
CA GLY A 328 29.48 -1.95 -7.82
C GLY A 328 29.02 -2.26 -6.39
N PHE A 329 27.77 -2.64 -6.20
CA PHE A 329 27.25 -3.05 -4.88
C PHE A 329 27.33 -4.55 -4.69
N HIS A 330 27.55 -4.97 -3.42
CA HIS A 330 27.68 -6.37 -3.06
C HIS A 330 26.89 -6.65 -1.78
N THR A 331 26.36 -7.87 -1.67
CA THR A 331 25.77 -8.36 -0.43
C THR A 331 26.84 -8.61 0.64
N ALA A 332 26.43 -8.94 1.86
CA ALA A 332 27.35 -9.24 2.95
C ALA A 332 28.36 -10.37 2.61
N ASN A 333 27.98 -11.34 1.80
CA ASN A 333 28.84 -12.43 1.34
C ASN A 333 29.51 -12.16 -0.01
N GLY A 334 29.44 -10.93 -0.52
CA GLY A 334 30.15 -10.53 -1.75
C GLY A 334 29.42 -10.86 -3.06
N ARG A 335 28.14 -11.24 -3.04
CA ARG A 335 27.36 -11.43 -4.27
C ARG A 335 27.08 -10.06 -4.91
N PRO A 336 27.26 -9.89 -6.23
CA PRO A 336 26.97 -8.63 -6.90
C PRO A 336 25.46 -8.37 -6.91
N VAL A 337 25.07 -7.13 -6.60
CA VAL A 337 23.69 -6.64 -6.67
C VAL A 337 23.66 -5.26 -7.32
N LYS A 338 22.53 -4.92 -7.94
CA LYS A 338 22.37 -3.65 -8.68
C LYS A 338 21.53 -2.66 -7.89
N GLY A 339 21.90 -1.39 -7.91
CA GLY A 339 21.09 -0.26 -7.50
C GLY A 339 20.13 0.19 -8.60
N GLY A 340 19.41 1.28 -8.41
CA GLY A 340 18.64 1.99 -9.44
C GLY A 340 17.66 1.13 -10.22
N GLY A 341 16.44 0.99 -9.76
CA GLY A 341 15.42 0.28 -10.54
C GLY A 341 14.66 -0.79 -9.79
N GLY A 342 14.67 -0.73 -8.46
CA GLY A 342 14.03 -1.71 -7.60
C GLY A 342 14.95 -2.87 -7.22
N ILE A 343 14.38 -3.86 -6.54
CA ILE A 343 15.06 -5.09 -6.16
C ILE A 343 14.93 -6.10 -7.29
N GLU A 344 16.06 -6.60 -7.75
CA GLU A 344 16.12 -7.66 -8.75
C GLU A 344 16.15 -9.00 -8.01
N PRO A 345 15.18 -9.92 -8.29
CA PRO A 345 15.14 -11.20 -7.61
C PRO A 345 16.27 -12.13 -8.09
N GLU A 346 16.80 -12.98 -7.19
CA GLU A 346 17.75 -14.04 -7.55
C GLU A 346 17.10 -15.12 -8.42
N VAL A 347 15.81 -15.40 -8.17
CA VAL A 347 15.05 -16.36 -8.95
C VAL A 347 13.92 -15.64 -9.66
N VAL A 348 14.11 -15.44 -10.95
CA VAL A 348 13.07 -14.78 -11.79
C VAL A 348 11.99 -15.79 -12.11
N VAL A 349 10.77 -15.49 -11.69
CA VAL A 349 9.56 -16.25 -12.03
C VAL A 349 8.68 -15.37 -12.90
N LYS A 350 8.53 -15.72 -14.17
CA LYS A 350 7.62 -15.00 -15.06
C LYS A 350 6.18 -15.23 -14.60
N PRO A 351 5.33 -14.18 -14.68
CA PRO A 351 3.89 -14.37 -14.46
C PRO A 351 3.37 -15.42 -15.42
N ASP A 352 2.46 -16.26 -14.95
CA ASP A 352 1.73 -17.13 -15.84
C ASP A 352 0.95 -16.28 -16.86
N SER A 353 0.89 -16.75 -18.12
CA SER A 353 -0.01 -16.16 -19.10
C SER A 353 -1.45 -16.32 -18.58
N LEU A 354 -2.24 -15.26 -18.70
CA LEU A 354 -3.65 -15.34 -18.35
C LEU A 354 -4.30 -16.47 -19.16
N PRO A 355 -5.18 -17.29 -18.57
CA PRO A 355 -5.94 -18.28 -19.33
C PRO A 355 -6.65 -17.63 -20.51
N ASN A 356 -6.74 -18.33 -21.62
CA ASN A 356 -7.42 -17.82 -22.84
C ASN A 356 -8.83 -17.29 -22.56
N ILE A 357 -9.54 -17.92 -21.60
CA ILE A 357 -10.86 -17.47 -21.17
C ILE A 357 -10.83 -16.03 -20.62
N THR A 358 -9.75 -15.61 -19.96
CA THR A 358 -9.61 -14.25 -19.43
C THR A 358 -9.51 -13.22 -20.55
N TYR A 359 -8.76 -13.52 -21.60
CA TYR A 359 -8.67 -12.65 -22.80
C TYR A 359 -10.01 -12.58 -23.53
N TYR A 360 -10.70 -13.71 -23.65
CA TYR A 360 -12.03 -13.77 -24.24
C TYR A 360 -13.06 -12.94 -23.47
N LEU A 361 -13.09 -13.09 -22.14
CA LEU A 361 -13.98 -12.30 -21.27
C LEU A 361 -13.65 -10.80 -21.29
N ALA A 362 -12.36 -10.43 -21.38
CA ALA A 362 -11.97 -9.03 -21.55
C ALA A 362 -12.45 -8.47 -22.89
N ALA A 363 -12.23 -9.21 -23.98
CA ALA A 363 -12.70 -8.81 -25.32
C ALA A 363 -14.23 -8.67 -25.38
N MET A 364 -14.98 -9.58 -24.73
CA MET A 364 -16.44 -9.44 -24.63
C MET A 364 -16.88 -8.21 -23.82
N ARG A 365 -16.11 -7.84 -22.80
CA ARG A 365 -16.40 -6.63 -22.01
C ARG A 365 -16.24 -5.35 -22.83
N ASP A 366 -15.27 -5.31 -23.72
CA ASP A 366 -14.94 -4.14 -24.54
C ASP A 366 -15.76 -4.07 -25.84
N SER A 367 -16.53 -5.13 -26.17
CA SER A 367 -17.36 -5.22 -27.42
C SER A 367 -18.83 -4.85 -27.22
N ASP A 368 -19.27 -4.51 -26.00
CA ASP A 368 -20.60 -4.00 -25.64
C ASP A 368 -20.48 -2.54 -25.12
#